data_2a36e1ba80170c745ec590c0e41d41b3
#
_entry.id   2a36e1ba80170c745ec590c0e41d41b3
#
_cell.length_a   1.000
_cell.length_b   1.000
_cell.length_c   1.000
_cell.angle_alpha   90.00
_cell.angle_beta   90.00
_cell.angle_gamma   90.00
#
_symmetry.space_group_name_H-M   'P 1'
#
loop_
_entity.id
_entity.type
_entity.pdbx_description
1 polymer ?
#
loop_
_entity_poly.entity_id
_entity_poly.type
_entity_poly.pdbx_seq_one_letter_code
_entity_poly.pdbx_strand_id
1 'polypeptide(L)'
;AVREGDAVFNRLLFATPDDVHHYDKRHLFRMAGEHKRYSAGQERIILEWRDWRIKPEICYDLRFPVFSRNREDYDALIYVANWPARRAAHWRALLIARAIENQACVVGVNRIGADANGLTYSGDSLAIDSRGELLADLQDRAEVRDVTFSASALMEYRNEFPCHMDADDFTLGE
;
A
#
# COMPACT_ATOMS: atom_id res chain seq x y z
N ALA A 1 15.06 5.71 -5.28
CA ALA A 1 15.62 6.42 -4.12
C ALA A 1 15.86 7.88 -4.45
N VAL A 2 15.63 8.77 -3.50
CA VAL A 2 15.79 10.22 -3.64
C VAL A 2 16.74 10.70 -2.54
N ARG A 3 17.68 11.61 -2.87
CA ARG A 3 18.59 12.24 -1.91
C ARG A 3 18.10 13.66 -1.59
N GLU A 4 18.02 13.98 -0.31
CA GLU A 4 17.76 15.32 0.19
C GLU A 4 18.79 15.65 1.28
N GLY A 5 19.70 16.58 0.99
CA GLY A 5 20.85 16.83 1.84
C GLY A 5 21.68 15.56 2.04
N ASP A 6 21.92 15.18 3.28
CA ASP A 6 22.66 13.97 3.64
C ASP A 6 21.77 12.71 3.73
N ALA A 7 20.46 12.87 3.71
CA ALA A 7 19.50 11.77 3.79
C ALA A 7 19.19 11.18 2.42
N VAL A 8 18.91 9.86 2.38
CA VAL A 8 18.44 9.15 1.18
C VAL A 8 17.18 8.40 1.54
N PHE A 9 16.13 8.57 0.74
CA PHE A 9 14.83 7.98 1.00
C PHE A 9 14.45 6.95 -0.07
N ASN A 10 13.74 5.90 0.36
CA ASN A 10 12.95 5.06 -0.53
C ASN A 10 11.60 5.74 -0.70
N ARG A 11 11.43 6.47 -1.83
CA ARG A 11 10.32 7.39 -2.06
C ARG A 11 9.41 6.91 -3.16
N LEU A 12 8.11 6.90 -2.89
CA LEU A 12 7.01 6.80 -3.85
C LEU A 12 6.65 8.22 -4.32
N LEU A 13 6.48 8.38 -5.63
CA LEU A 13 5.93 9.61 -6.22
C LEU A 13 4.51 9.34 -6.71
N PHE A 14 3.58 10.19 -6.34
CA PHE A 14 2.21 10.18 -6.82
C PHE A 14 2.00 11.45 -7.66
N ALA A 15 1.97 11.27 -8.98
CA ALA A 15 1.83 12.37 -9.93
C ALA A 15 0.38 12.48 -10.40
N THR A 16 -0.17 13.68 -10.33
CA THR A 16 -1.41 14.10 -10.97
C THR A 16 -1.10 15.03 -12.13
N PRO A 17 -2.08 15.42 -12.97
CA PRO A 17 -1.83 16.43 -14.01
C PRO A 17 -1.31 17.78 -13.49
N ASP A 18 -1.63 18.11 -12.24
CA ASP A 18 -1.40 19.45 -11.68
C ASP A 18 -0.28 19.47 -10.63
N ASP A 19 0.05 18.31 -10.00
CA ASP A 19 1.00 18.25 -8.89
C ASP A 19 1.69 16.89 -8.77
N VAL A 20 2.80 16.86 -8.00
CA VAL A 20 3.54 15.65 -7.64
C VAL A 20 3.70 15.57 -6.13
N HIS A 21 3.00 14.65 -5.54
CA HIS A 21 3.14 14.32 -4.12
C HIS A 21 4.14 13.19 -3.91
N HIS A 22 4.63 13.05 -2.68
CA HIS A 22 5.53 11.94 -2.36
C HIS A 22 5.26 11.35 -0.99
N TYR A 23 5.64 10.08 -0.84
CA TYR A 23 5.67 9.36 0.42
C TYR A 23 7.02 8.69 0.59
N ASP A 24 7.67 8.90 1.74
CA ASP A 24 8.89 8.24 2.13
C ASP A 24 8.60 7.02 2.99
N LYS A 25 9.14 5.89 2.58
CA LYS A 25 8.95 4.60 3.24
C LYS A 25 9.27 4.68 4.72
N ARG A 26 8.28 4.36 5.57
CA ARG A 26 8.46 4.39 7.02
C ARG A 26 9.21 3.15 7.54
N HIS A 27 8.83 1.96 7.08
CA HIS A 27 9.40 0.72 7.61
C HIS A 27 10.50 0.19 6.70
N LEU A 28 11.74 0.44 7.09
CA LEU A 28 12.91 -0.02 6.33
C LEU A 28 13.17 -1.51 6.55
N PHE A 29 13.34 -2.25 5.46
CA PHE A 29 13.54 -3.70 5.51
C PHE A 29 14.95 -4.05 5.99
N ARG A 30 15.09 -4.30 7.31
CA ARG A 30 16.37 -4.56 7.99
C ARG A 30 17.11 -5.76 7.41
N MET A 31 16.40 -6.84 7.04
CA MET A 31 17.01 -8.05 6.48
C MET A 31 17.77 -7.78 5.17
N ALA A 32 17.32 -6.80 4.36
CA ALA A 32 18.03 -6.34 3.15
C ALA A 32 18.99 -5.17 3.43
N GLY A 33 19.17 -4.76 4.68
CA GLY A 33 20.06 -3.67 5.05
C GLY A 33 19.56 -2.28 4.66
N GLU A 34 18.27 -2.09 4.37
CA GLU A 34 17.72 -0.78 4.01
C GLU A 34 18.01 0.28 5.06
N HIS A 35 17.91 -0.04 6.35
CA HIS A 35 18.17 0.85 7.47
C HIS A 35 19.63 1.38 7.55
N LYS A 36 20.55 0.79 6.77
CA LYS A 36 21.94 1.23 6.66
C LYS A 36 22.16 2.19 5.51
N ARG A 37 21.19 2.32 4.60
CA ARG A 37 21.29 3.07 3.34
C ARG A 37 20.24 4.17 3.21
N TYR A 38 19.10 3.99 3.85
CA TYR A 38 17.97 4.89 3.74
C TYR A 38 17.57 5.44 5.11
N SER A 39 17.08 6.66 5.10
CA SER A 39 16.36 7.28 6.22
C SER A 39 14.90 6.87 6.16
N ALA A 40 14.30 6.61 7.31
CA ALA A 40 12.87 6.31 7.41
C ALA A 40 12.05 7.60 7.25
N GLY A 41 10.95 7.52 6.51
CA GLY A 41 9.93 8.55 6.50
C GLY A 41 9.21 8.61 7.85
N GLN A 42 8.76 9.79 8.24
CA GLN A 42 8.04 10.01 9.50
C GLN A 42 6.56 10.29 9.28
N GLU A 43 6.21 10.78 8.12
CA GLU A 43 4.88 11.27 7.83
C GLU A 43 3.93 10.16 7.36
N ARG A 44 2.69 10.27 7.80
CA ARG A 44 1.56 9.50 7.30
C ARG A 44 0.81 10.37 6.31
N ILE A 45 0.93 10.05 5.02
CA ILE A 45 0.39 10.85 3.93
C ILE A 45 -0.97 10.30 3.49
N ILE A 46 -1.93 11.20 3.33
CA ILE A 46 -3.21 10.97 2.65
C ILE A 46 -3.30 11.98 1.50
N LEU A 47 -3.56 11.48 0.32
CA LEU A 47 -3.67 12.28 -0.90
C LEU A 47 -5.12 12.35 -1.35
N GLU A 48 -5.58 13.54 -1.72
CA GLU A 48 -6.89 13.72 -2.32
C GLU A 48 -6.77 13.81 -3.84
N TRP A 49 -7.47 12.95 -4.55
CA TRP A 49 -7.54 12.99 -6.01
C TRP A 49 -8.87 12.47 -6.52
N ARG A 50 -9.57 13.30 -7.30
CA ARG A 50 -10.89 12.97 -7.86
C ARG A 50 -11.88 12.47 -6.81
N ASP A 51 -12.00 13.20 -5.69
CA ASP A 51 -12.86 12.87 -4.55
C ASP A 51 -12.52 11.56 -3.81
N TRP A 52 -11.37 10.93 -4.11
CA TRP A 52 -10.82 9.79 -3.38
C TRP A 52 -9.68 10.20 -2.45
N ARG A 53 -9.74 9.74 -1.23
CA ARG A 53 -8.65 9.85 -0.27
C ARG A 53 -7.78 8.60 -0.37
N ILE A 54 -6.54 8.78 -0.79
CA ILE A 54 -5.63 7.70 -1.14
C ILE A 54 -4.44 7.70 -0.18
N LYS A 55 -4.17 6.57 0.44
CA LYS A 55 -2.98 6.35 1.26
C LYS A 55 -1.93 5.55 0.49
N PRO A 56 -0.80 6.15 0.10
CA PRO A 56 0.31 5.43 -0.51
C PRO A 56 1.21 4.78 0.54
N GLU A 57 1.66 3.56 0.28
CA GLU A 57 2.64 2.82 1.10
C GLU A 57 3.63 2.04 0.22
N ILE A 58 4.78 1.66 0.79
CA ILE A 58 5.84 0.99 0.04
C ILE A 58 6.17 -0.38 0.65
N CYS A 59 5.86 -1.45 -0.10
CA CYS A 59 6.38 -2.81 0.11
C CYS A 59 6.27 -3.30 1.57
N TYR A 60 7.34 -3.16 2.34
CA TYR A 60 7.44 -3.67 3.71
C TYR A 60 6.47 -3.00 4.69
N ASP A 61 5.97 -1.80 4.39
CA ASP A 61 4.92 -1.12 5.18
C ASP A 61 3.67 -1.99 5.33
N LEU A 62 3.36 -2.82 4.33
CA LEU A 62 2.25 -3.77 4.35
C LEU A 62 2.24 -4.70 5.59
N ARG A 63 3.39 -4.95 6.23
CA ARG A 63 3.48 -5.79 7.43
C ARG A 63 3.04 -5.12 8.72
N PHE A 64 2.81 -3.83 8.70
CA PHE A 64 2.61 -3.03 9.91
C PHE A 64 1.18 -2.46 9.95
N PRO A 65 0.19 -3.25 10.46
CA PRO A 65 -1.21 -2.87 10.44
C PRO A 65 -1.52 -1.57 11.19
N VAL A 66 -0.79 -1.29 12.25
CA VAL A 66 -0.98 -0.07 13.05
C VAL A 66 -0.74 1.21 12.23
N PHE A 67 0.29 1.21 11.36
CA PHE A 67 0.58 2.34 10.48
C PHE A 67 -0.45 2.47 9.34
N SER A 68 -0.91 1.33 8.82
CA SER A 68 -1.91 1.28 7.75
C SER A 68 -3.34 1.51 8.24
N ARG A 69 -3.59 1.49 9.57
CA ARG A 69 -4.94 1.56 10.12
C ARG A 69 -5.71 2.77 9.63
N ASN A 70 -6.91 2.53 9.10
CA ASN A 70 -7.84 3.58 8.70
C ASN A 70 -8.45 4.25 9.94
N ARG A 71 -8.42 5.57 9.96
CA ARG A 71 -9.05 6.42 10.96
C ARG A 71 -10.18 7.23 10.33
N GLU A 72 -10.92 6.60 9.42
CA GLU A 72 -11.92 7.23 8.55
C GLU A 72 -11.33 8.32 7.64
N ASP A 73 -10.04 8.26 7.38
CA ASP A 73 -9.28 9.29 6.70
C ASP A 73 -8.84 8.90 5.28
N TYR A 74 -9.04 7.64 4.86
CA TYR A 74 -8.80 7.24 3.47
C TYR A 74 -9.84 6.23 2.95
N ASP A 75 -9.93 6.14 1.63
CA ASP A 75 -10.85 5.28 0.88
C ASP A 75 -10.12 4.17 0.13
N ALA A 76 -8.85 4.41 -0.22
CA ALA A 76 -8.00 3.45 -0.88
C ALA A 76 -6.57 3.43 -0.32
N LEU A 77 -5.98 2.21 -0.27
CA LEU A 77 -4.56 1.97 -0.01
C LEU A 77 -3.87 1.54 -1.30
N ILE A 78 -2.72 2.14 -1.59
CA ILE A 78 -1.88 1.75 -2.73
C ILE A 78 -0.51 1.31 -2.24
N TYR A 79 -0.11 0.09 -2.61
CA TYR A 79 1.22 -0.46 -2.34
C TYR A 79 2.00 -0.63 -3.64
N VAL A 80 3.22 -0.11 -3.69
CA VAL A 80 4.19 -0.44 -4.74
C VAL A 80 5.34 -1.25 -4.12
N ALA A 81 5.75 -2.34 -4.78
CA ALA A 81 6.65 -3.28 -4.13
C ALA A 81 7.67 -3.97 -5.06
N ASN A 82 8.78 -4.37 -4.45
CA ASN A 82 9.64 -5.48 -4.86
C ASN A 82 9.52 -6.60 -3.80
N TRP A 83 8.39 -7.30 -3.80
CA TRP A 83 8.09 -8.35 -2.83
C TRP A 83 8.49 -9.72 -3.38
N PRO A 84 9.44 -10.44 -2.75
CA PRO A 84 9.99 -11.67 -3.31
C PRO A 84 8.99 -12.82 -3.37
N ALA A 85 9.10 -13.65 -4.41
CA ALA A 85 8.23 -14.81 -4.67
C ALA A 85 8.14 -15.78 -3.48
N ARG A 86 9.23 -15.99 -2.72
CA ARG A 86 9.24 -16.84 -1.53
C ARG A 86 8.28 -16.39 -0.41
N ARG A 87 7.73 -15.20 -0.51
CA ARG A 87 6.74 -14.61 0.42
C ARG A 87 5.47 -14.16 -0.29
N ALA A 88 5.19 -14.68 -1.48
CA ALA A 88 3.99 -14.34 -2.26
C ALA A 88 2.70 -14.56 -1.47
N ALA A 89 2.59 -15.68 -0.74
CA ALA A 89 1.42 -15.95 0.11
C ALA A 89 1.20 -14.87 1.18
N HIS A 90 2.27 -14.32 1.76
CA HIS A 90 2.15 -13.20 2.73
C HIS A 90 1.66 -11.90 2.04
N TRP A 91 2.18 -11.61 0.84
CA TRP A 91 1.77 -10.44 0.05
C TRP A 91 0.27 -10.46 -0.20
N ARG A 92 -0.23 -11.55 -0.77
CA ARG A 92 -1.65 -11.73 -1.09
C ARG A 92 -2.54 -11.67 0.15
N ALA A 93 -2.21 -12.44 1.18
CA ALA A 93 -2.99 -12.48 2.42
C ALA A 93 -3.05 -11.12 3.13
N LEU A 94 -1.92 -10.40 3.19
CA LEU A 94 -1.87 -9.11 3.85
C LEU A 94 -2.61 -8.01 3.07
N LEU A 95 -2.57 -8.01 1.74
CA LEU A 95 -3.36 -7.05 0.94
C LEU A 95 -4.86 -7.25 1.17
N ILE A 96 -5.33 -8.50 1.17
CA ILE A 96 -6.74 -8.82 1.45
C ILE A 96 -7.10 -8.39 2.88
N ALA A 97 -6.26 -8.70 3.87
CA ALA A 97 -6.48 -8.29 5.25
C ALA A 97 -6.59 -6.77 5.37
N ARG A 98 -5.71 -6.00 4.68
CA ARG A 98 -5.78 -4.52 4.68
C ARG A 98 -7.09 -3.98 4.11
N ALA A 99 -7.64 -4.62 3.08
CA ALA A 99 -8.94 -4.23 2.54
C ALA A 99 -10.06 -4.46 3.54
N ILE A 100 -10.11 -5.64 4.15
CA ILE A 100 -11.17 -6.06 5.07
C ILE A 100 -11.13 -5.25 6.38
N GLU A 101 -9.98 -5.22 7.06
CA GLU A 101 -9.87 -4.60 8.39
C GLU A 101 -10.00 -3.07 8.38
N ASN A 102 -9.74 -2.44 7.22
CA ASN A 102 -9.82 -0.99 7.04
C ASN A 102 -11.06 -0.55 6.27
N GLN A 103 -11.88 -1.50 5.80
CA GLN A 103 -13.03 -1.22 4.92
C GLN A 103 -12.65 -0.22 3.80
N ALA A 104 -11.57 -0.55 3.07
CA ALA A 104 -10.99 0.30 2.04
C ALA A 104 -10.63 -0.51 0.80
N CYS A 105 -10.64 0.12 -0.37
CA CYS A 105 -10.13 -0.49 -1.58
C CYS A 105 -8.60 -0.62 -1.49
N VAL A 106 -8.03 -1.71 -2.01
CA VAL A 106 -6.58 -1.94 -1.97
C VAL A 106 -6.04 -2.24 -3.35
N VAL A 107 -4.94 -1.57 -3.73
CA VAL A 107 -4.15 -1.88 -4.91
C VAL A 107 -2.74 -2.24 -4.47
N GLY A 108 -2.31 -3.45 -4.79
CA GLY A 108 -0.94 -3.89 -4.59
C GLY A 108 -0.26 -4.12 -5.93
N VAL A 109 0.74 -3.32 -6.26
CA VAL A 109 1.53 -3.47 -7.48
C VAL A 109 2.91 -4.01 -7.13
N ASN A 110 3.24 -5.18 -7.66
CA ASN A 110 4.51 -5.85 -7.41
C ASN A 110 5.18 -6.23 -8.73
N ARG A 111 6.51 -6.16 -8.75
CA ARG A 111 7.29 -6.57 -9.93
C ARG A 111 7.25 -8.07 -10.17
N ILE A 112 7.56 -8.48 -11.40
CA ILE A 112 7.83 -9.87 -11.83
C ILE A 112 9.30 -10.06 -12.20
N GLY A 113 9.70 -11.30 -12.46
CA GLY A 113 11.02 -11.67 -12.94
C GLY A 113 12.06 -11.81 -11.84
N ALA A 114 13.33 -11.56 -12.17
CA ALA A 114 14.44 -11.65 -11.21
C ALA A 114 15.23 -10.34 -11.15
N ASP A 115 15.91 -10.10 -10.03
CA ASP A 115 16.89 -9.01 -9.90
C ASP A 115 18.32 -9.48 -10.24
N ALA A 116 19.26 -8.54 -10.20
CA ALA A 116 20.67 -8.83 -10.49
C ALA A 116 21.33 -9.81 -9.49
N ASN A 117 20.70 -10.04 -8.34
CA ASN A 117 21.18 -10.98 -7.32
C ASN A 117 20.49 -12.36 -7.44
N GLY A 118 19.68 -12.59 -8.49
CA GLY A 118 18.94 -13.82 -8.72
C GLY A 118 17.71 -14.00 -7.80
N LEU A 119 17.29 -12.97 -7.08
CA LEU A 119 16.07 -13.03 -6.28
C LEU A 119 14.86 -12.91 -7.23
N THR A 120 13.94 -13.88 -7.15
CA THR A 120 12.75 -13.96 -7.99
C THR A 120 11.55 -13.25 -7.38
N TYR A 121 10.69 -12.74 -8.27
CA TYR A 121 9.46 -12.01 -7.94
C TYR A 121 8.32 -12.57 -8.77
N SER A 122 7.22 -12.95 -8.11
CA SER A 122 6.06 -13.60 -8.72
C SER A 122 4.97 -12.63 -9.18
N GLY A 123 5.19 -11.32 -9.04
CA GLY A 123 4.12 -10.36 -9.31
C GLY A 123 3.05 -10.44 -8.23
N ASP A 124 1.96 -11.16 -8.50
CA ASP A 124 0.78 -11.20 -7.64
C ASP A 124 0.22 -9.79 -7.37
N SER A 125 0.24 -8.94 -8.42
CA SER A 125 -0.42 -7.63 -8.33
C SER A 125 -1.92 -7.82 -8.24
N LEU A 126 -2.55 -7.13 -7.28
CA LEU A 126 -3.97 -7.29 -6.95
C LEU A 126 -4.68 -5.95 -6.90
N ALA A 127 -5.96 -5.96 -7.29
CA ALA A 127 -6.93 -4.93 -6.92
C ALA A 127 -8.07 -5.59 -6.16
N ILE A 128 -8.42 -5.03 -5.00
CA ILE A 128 -9.28 -5.64 -4.00
C ILE A 128 -10.28 -4.59 -3.55
N ASP A 129 -11.56 -4.95 -3.48
CA ASP A 129 -12.58 -4.04 -2.95
C ASP A 129 -12.58 -4.00 -1.42
N SER A 130 -13.41 -3.14 -0.84
CA SER A 130 -13.50 -2.95 0.60
C SER A 130 -14.08 -4.16 1.38
N ARG A 131 -14.64 -5.15 0.70
CA ARG A 131 -15.13 -6.40 1.29
C ARG A 131 -14.08 -7.52 1.22
N GLY A 132 -12.94 -7.27 0.57
CA GLY A 132 -11.86 -8.25 0.37
C GLY A 132 -11.98 -9.05 -0.91
N GLU A 133 -12.93 -8.72 -1.80
CA GLU A 133 -13.13 -9.41 -3.08
C GLU A 133 -12.08 -8.99 -4.11
N LEU A 134 -11.53 -9.95 -4.83
CA LEU A 134 -10.54 -9.70 -5.86
C LEU A 134 -11.20 -9.16 -7.14
N LEU A 135 -10.95 -7.91 -7.47
CA LEU A 135 -11.39 -7.29 -8.73
C LEU A 135 -10.39 -7.55 -9.85
N ALA A 136 -9.11 -7.69 -9.52
CA ALA A 136 -8.07 -8.14 -10.44
C ALA A 136 -7.01 -8.96 -9.71
N ASP A 137 -6.51 -9.98 -10.40
CA ASP A 137 -5.40 -10.84 -9.97
C ASP A 137 -4.51 -11.10 -11.19
N LEU A 138 -3.36 -10.45 -11.20
CA LEU A 138 -2.45 -10.51 -12.34
C LEU A 138 -1.48 -11.69 -12.26
N GLN A 139 -1.35 -12.33 -11.10
CA GLN A 139 -0.39 -13.43 -10.92
C GLN A 139 1.01 -13.02 -11.39
N ASP A 140 1.64 -13.80 -12.25
CA ASP A 140 2.98 -13.56 -12.82
C ASP A 140 2.95 -12.85 -14.20
N ARG A 141 1.81 -12.27 -14.58
CA ARG A 141 1.64 -11.62 -15.88
C ARG A 141 2.16 -10.19 -15.90
N ALA A 142 2.92 -9.87 -16.95
CA ALA A 142 3.32 -8.49 -17.27
C ALA A 142 2.21 -7.83 -18.09
N GLU A 143 1.17 -7.35 -17.43
CA GLU A 143 0.03 -6.71 -18.10
C GLU A 143 -0.44 -5.45 -17.38
N VAL A 144 -1.20 -4.64 -18.08
CA VAL A 144 -1.98 -3.52 -17.51
C VAL A 144 -3.43 -3.97 -17.41
N ARG A 145 -4.07 -3.69 -16.28
CA ARG A 145 -5.47 -4.00 -16.03
C ARG A 145 -6.18 -2.78 -15.48
N ASP A 146 -7.25 -2.38 -16.14
CA ASP A 146 -8.16 -1.36 -15.64
C ASP A 146 -9.14 -1.97 -14.63
N VAL A 147 -9.33 -1.27 -13.51
CA VAL A 147 -10.25 -1.65 -12.44
C VAL A 147 -11.04 -0.42 -12.03
N THR A 148 -12.33 -0.59 -11.82
CA THR A 148 -13.20 0.47 -11.30
C THR A 148 -13.59 0.18 -9.86
N PHE A 149 -13.27 1.10 -8.95
CA PHE A 149 -13.80 1.12 -7.60
C PHE A 149 -15.07 1.99 -7.53
N SER A 150 -16.07 1.52 -6.78
CA SER A 150 -17.33 2.25 -6.58
C SER A 150 -17.30 2.96 -5.23
N ALA A 151 -17.32 4.29 -5.26
CA ALA A 151 -17.40 5.10 -4.04
C ALA A 151 -18.74 4.87 -3.31
N SER A 152 -19.85 4.73 -4.05
CA SER A 152 -21.15 4.44 -3.46
C SER A 152 -21.18 3.09 -2.75
N ALA A 153 -20.63 2.02 -3.36
CA ALA A 153 -20.56 0.71 -2.74
C ALA A 153 -19.66 0.69 -1.48
N LEU A 154 -18.56 1.46 -1.50
CA LEU A 154 -17.71 1.63 -0.33
C LEU A 154 -18.47 2.30 0.84
N MET A 155 -19.17 3.40 0.56
CA MET A 155 -19.94 4.12 1.58
C MET A 155 -21.12 3.30 2.10
N GLU A 156 -21.83 2.60 1.23
CA GLU A 156 -22.91 1.69 1.60
C GLU A 156 -22.41 0.60 2.57
N TYR A 157 -21.29 -0.05 2.24
CA TYR A 157 -20.69 -1.06 3.09
C TYR A 157 -20.28 -0.54 4.47
N ARG A 158 -19.66 0.64 4.54
CA ARG A 158 -19.28 1.27 5.81
C ARG A 158 -20.50 1.64 6.67
N ASN A 159 -21.61 2.01 6.04
CA ASN A 159 -22.87 2.31 6.75
C ASN A 159 -23.58 1.03 7.22
N GLU A 160 -23.58 -0.04 6.42
CA GLU A 160 -24.17 -1.32 6.78
C GLU A 160 -23.41 -2.03 7.91
N PHE A 161 -22.10 -1.90 7.91
CA PHE A 161 -21.21 -2.54 8.89
C PHE A 161 -20.16 -1.56 9.44
N PRO A 162 -20.54 -0.66 10.35
CA PRO A 162 -19.68 0.42 10.82
C PRO A 162 -18.65 -0.03 11.88
N CYS A 163 -17.86 -1.07 11.60
CA CYS A 163 -16.90 -1.66 12.54
C CYS A 163 -15.76 -0.69 12.95
N HIS A 164 -15.58 0.41 12.23
CA HIS A 164 -14.65 1.47 12.61
C HIS A 164 -15.06 2.17 13.92
N MET A 165 -16.36 2.18 14.27
CA MET A 165 -16.87 2.78 15.53
C MET A 165 -16.44 1.98 16.78
N ASP A 166 -16.05 0.71 16.60
CA ASP A 166 -15.59 -0.16 17.69
C ASP A 166 -14.06 -0.21 17.77
N ALA A 167 -13.35 0.57 16.95
CA ALA A 167 -11.91 0.53 16.88
C ALA A 167 -11.25 1.22 18.09
N ASP A 168 -10.14 0.64 18.55
CA ASP A 168 -9.32 1.25 19.60
C ASP A 168 -8.65 2.54 19.12
N ASP A 169 -8.58 3.52 20.03
CA ASP A 169 -7.74 4.71 19.85
C ASP A 169 -6.28 4.38 20.09
N PHE A 170 -5.40 4.90 19.26
CA PHE A 170 -3.95 4.77 19.45
C PHE A 170 -3.20 5.95 18.82
N THR A 171 -1.98 6.19 19.31
CA THR A 171 -1.04 7.14 18.73
C THR A 171 0.18 6.40 18.18
N LEU A 172 0.62 6.83 16.99
CA LEU A 172 1.91 6.36 16.46
C LEU A 172 3.02 7.07 17.22
N GLY A 173 3.95 6.31 17.80
CA GLY A 173 5.17 6.88 18.39
C GLY A 173 6.07 7.52 17.30
N GLU A 174 6.89 8.47 17.74
CA GLU A 174 7.95 9.07 16.90
C GLU A 174 9.05 8.09 16.53
#